data_fc183d35b8d88de4f52015495afa1667
#
_entry.id   fc183d35b8d88de4f52015495afa1667
#
_cell.length_a   1.000
_cell.length_b   1.000
_cell.length_c   1.000
_cell.angle_alpha   90.00
_cell.angle_beta   90.00
_cell.angle_gamma   90.00
#
_symmetry.space_group_name_H-M   'P 1'
#
loop_
_entity.id
_entity.type
_entity.pdbx_description
1 polymer ?
#
loop_
_entity_poly.entity_id
_entity_poly.type
_entity_poly.pdbx_seq_one_letter_code
_entity_poly.pdbx_strand_id
1 'polypeptide(L)'
;MAKAIRDAGQGSTKKEVKMPIASPEVYQEMYAKAKAGGYAYPAINITSSQTLIAAIQGFAEAGSDGIIQVSTGGAEYASGASVKDMVTGAVALAEFARVVAKHYPVNIALHTDHCQKEKLDKYVNPLIAISQARVDRGEDPLFNSHMWDGSAVPVEENLQIAEELLTRTSKAKQILEIEVGAVGGEEDGVVGEINDKLYSTIEDGMRTLEVLGLGEKGAYITALTFGNVHGVYKPGNVQLRPGVLKEIQDACGAKYGVDKPLN
;
A
#
# COMPACT_ATOMS: atom_id res chain seq x y z
N MET A 1 -65.53 2.93 -16.96
CA MET A 1 -65.03 3.54 -15.70
C MET A 1 -63.51 3.59 -15.77
N ALA A 2 -62.98 4.70 -16.26
CA ALA A 2 -61.57 5.04 -16.19
C ALA A 2 -61.36 5.97 -15.02
N LYS A 3 -60.48 5.65 -14.06
CA LYS A 3 -59.73 6.64 -13.27
C LYS A 3 -58.79 5.96 -12.28
N ALA A 4 -57.61 6.53 -12.19
CA ALA A 4 -56.65 6.42 -11.12
C ALA A 4 -55.54 5.32 -11.28
N ILE A 5 -54.57 5.58 -12.16
CA ILE A 5 -53.18 5.26 -11.93
C ILE A 5 -52.38 6.50 -12.39
N ARG A 6 -52.13 7.40 -11.49
CA ARG A 6 -51.11 8.43 -11.60
C ARG A 6 -50.44 8.57 -10.25
N ASP A 7 -49.10 8.74 -10.34
CA ASP A 7 -48.20 9.14 -9.28
C ASP A 7 -47.66 7.99 -8.39
N ALA A 8 -46.75 7.21 -8.96
CA ALA A 8 -45.58 6.71 -8.23
C ALA A 8 -44.36 7.47 -8.78
N GLY A 9 -44.01 8.55 -8.11
CA GLY A 9 -42.81 9.32 -8.42
C GLY A 9 -41.59 8.42 -8.40
N GLN A 10 -40.96 8.25 -9.56
CA GLN A 10 -39.65 7.66 -9.69
C GLN A 10 -38.62 8.63 -9.08
N GLY A 11 -38.39 8.48 -7.79
CA GLY A 11 -37.15 8.90 -7.19
C GLY A 11 -36.04 8.04 -7.74
N SER A 12 -35.48 8.40 -8.89
CA SER A 12 -34.23 7.86 -9.38
C SER A 12 -33.13 8.31 -8.40
N THR A 13 -32.92 7.54 -7.34
CA THR A 13 -31.65 7.57 -6.66
C THR A 13 -30.64 7.11 -7.69
N LYS A 14 -29.85 8.04 -8.24
CA LYS A 14 -28.61 7.72 -8.93
C LYS A 14 -27.86 6.82 -7.97
N LYS A 15 -27.82 5.50 -8.22
CA LYS A 15 -26.86 4.62 -7.60
C LYS A 15 -25.49 5.23 -7.92
N GLU A 16 -24.86 5.78 -6.93
CA GLU A 16 -23.47 6.18 -7.01
C GLU A 16 -22.72 4.95 -7.52
N VAL A 17 -22.16 5.05 -8.73
CA VAL A 17 -21.37 3.96 -9.31
C VAL A 17 -20.10 3.91 -8.46
N LYS A 18 -20.09 3.05 -7.44
CA LYS A 18 -18.89 2.77 -6.66
C LYS A 18 -17.80 2.38 -7.64
N MET A 19 -16.76 3.17 -7.69
CA MET A 19 -15.57 2.83 -8.47
C MET A 19 -14.86 1.70 -7.72
N PRO A 20 -14.72 0.53 -8.32
CA PRO A 20 -14.33 -0.70 -7.60
C PRO A 20 -12.87 -0.71 -7.19
N ILE A 21 -11.99 -0.06 -7.95
CA ILE A 21 -10.65 0.29 -7.49
C ILE A 21 -10.74 1.69 -6.90
N ALA A 22 -10.26 1.86 -5.68
CA ALA A 22 -10.29 3.12 -4.96
C ALA A 22 -9.64 4.23 -5.80
N SER A 23 -10.30 5.38 -5.92
CA SER A 23 -9.62 6.58 -6.42
C SER A 23 -8.57 7.02 -5.42
N PRO A 24 -7.63 7.92 -5.81
CA PRO A 24 -6.66 8.47 -4.85
C PRO A 24 -7.32 9.04 -3.60
N GLU A 25 -8.44 9.75 -3.75
CA GLU A 25 -9.17 10.37 -2.64
C GLU A 25 -9.82 9.31 -1.74
N VAL A 26 -10.45 8.28 -2.32
CA VAL A 26 -11.05 7.17 -1.56
C VAL A 26 -9.98 6.40 -0.79
N TYR A 27 -8.80 6.19 -1.38
CA TYR A 27 -7.71 5.50 -0.70
C TYR A 27 -7.16 6.32 0.48
N GLN A 28 -7.04 7.63 0.33
CA GLN A 28 -6.68 8.52 1.45
C GLN A 28 -7.75 8.51 2.56
N GLU A 29 -9.04 8.49 2.19
CA GLU A 29 -10.12 8.32 3.17
C GLU A 29 -10.05 6.98 3.91
N MET A 30 -9.67 5.89 3.24
CA MET A 30 -9.47 4.59 3.90
C MET A 30 -8.40 4.72 4.99
N TYR A 31 -7.24 5.31 4.70
CA TYR A 31 -6.20 5.54 5.71
C TYR A 31 -6.68 6.45 6.85
N ALA A 32 -7.35 7.54 6.54
CA ALA A 32 -7.87 8.45 7.56
C ALA A 32 -8.86 7.75 8.50
N LYS A 33 -9.75 6.90 7.97
CA LYS A 33 -10.70 6.10 8.74
C LYS A 33 -9.99 5.06 9.61
N ALA A 34 -8.99 4.37 9.06
CA ALA A 34 -8.20 3.38 9.80
C ALA A 34 -7.47 4.03 10.98
N LYS A 35 -6.80 5.17 10.75
CA LYS A 35 -6.10 5.95 11.76
C LYS A 35 -7.05 6.44 12.86
N ALA A 36 -8.19 7.03 12.49
CA ALA A 36 -9.17 7.52 13.44
C ALA A 36 -9.85 6.38 14.23
N GLY A 37 -10.11 5.25 13.58
CA GLY A 37 -10.77 4.08 14.18
C GLY A 37 -9.83 3.15 14.94
N GLY A 38 -8.50 3.32 14.81
CA GLY A 38 -7.51 2.44 15.43
C GLY A 38 -7.54 1.01 14.88
N TYR A 39 -7.76 0.85 13.58
CA TYR A 39 -7.73 -0.45 12.89
C TYR A 39 -6.84 -0.40 11.64
N ALA A 40 -6.54 -1.55 11.07
CA ALA A 40 -5.83 -1.69 9.80
C ALA A 40 -6.69 -2.43 8.77
N TYR A 41 -6.52 -2.09 7.49
CA TYR A 41 -7.05 -2.91 6.41
C TYR A 41 -6.13 -4.09 6.14
N PRO A 42 -6.69 -5.27 5.79
CA PRO A 42 -5.86 -6.37 5.33
C PRO A 42 -5.25 -6.02 3.97
N ALA A 43 -3.96 -6.31 3.83
CA ALA A 43 -3.22 -6.20 2.59
C ALA A 43 -2.76 -7.61 2.18
N ILE A 44 -3.29 -8.11 1.05
CA ILE A 44 -3.14 -9.50 0.65
C ILE A 44 -2.31 -9.61 -0.61
N ASN A 45 -1.17 -10.27 -0.52
CA ASN A 45 -0.33 -10.61 -1.66
C ASN A 45 -1.02 -11.62 -2.58
N ILE A 46 -1.04 -11.32 -3.87
CA ILE A 46 -1.63 -12.19 -4.89
C ILE A 46 -0.60 -12.51 -5.97
N THR A 47 -0.70 -13.70 -6.55
CA THR A 47 0.20 -14.18 -7.60
C THR A 47 -0.53 -14.65 -8.86
N SER A 48 -1.86 -14.62 -8.84
CA SER A 48 -2.68 -15.09 -9.96
C SER A 48 -4.08 -14.46 -9.93
N SER A 49 -4.81 -14.59 -11.04
CA SER A 49 -6.21 -14.18 -11.10
C SER A 49 -7.10 -14.89 -10.07
N GLN A 50 -6.80 -16.16 -9.74
CA GLN A 50 -7.55 -16.93 -8.76
C GLN A 50 -7.34 -16.41 -7.35
N THR A 51 -6.09 -16.16 -6.94
CA THR A 51 -5.79 -15.59 -5.62
C THR A 51 -6.33 -14.17 -5.48
N LEU A 52 -6.31 -13.38 -6.56
CA LEU A 52 -6.91 -12.06 -6.60
C LEU A 52 -8.42 -12.11 -6.39
N ILE A 53 -9.15 -12.97 -7.10
CA ILE A 53 -10.60 -13.14 -6.93
C ILE A 53 -10.93 -13.59 -5.51
N ALA A 54 -10.19 -14.57 -4.98
CA ALA A 54 -10.41 -15.08 -3.63
C ALA A 54 -10.22 -13.99 -2.57
N ALA A 55 -9.20 -13.13 -2.70
CA ALA A 55 -8.97 -12.02 -1.78
C ALA A 55 -10.12 -10.99 -1.85
N ILE A 56 -10.52 -10.55 -3.04
CA ILE A 56 -11.64 -9.60 -3.20
C ILE A 56 -12.95 -10.19 -2.65
N GLN A 57 -13.21 -11.47 -2.90
CA GLN A 57 -14.39 -12.16 -2.37
C GLN A 57 -14.34 -12.17 -0.84
N GLY A 58 -13.20 -12.49 -0.24
CA GLY A 58 -13.03 -12.47 1.22
C GLY A 58 -13.31 -11.09 1.83
N PHE A 59 -12.83 -10.01 1.20
CA PHE A 59 -13.14 -8.64 1.63
C PHE A 59 -14.65 -8.35 1.54
N ALA A 60 -15.29 -8.75 0.44
CA ALA A 60 -16.72 -8.53 0.24
C ALA A 60 -17.56 -9.33 1.25
N GLU A 61 -17.22 -10.57 1.54
CA GLU A 61 -17.88 -11.41 2.55
C GLU A 61 -17.71 -10.85 3.96
N ALA A 62 -16.55 -10.27 4.26
CA ALA A 62 -16.30 -9.59 5.52
C ALA A 62 -16.96 -8.20 5.60
N GLY A 63 -17.48 -7.66 4.49
CA GLY A 63 -18.01 -6.30 4.42
C GLY A 63 -16.97 -5.24 4.68
N SER A 64 -15.70 -5.51 4.36
CA SER A 64 -14.54 -4.64 4.59
C SER A 64 -13.91 -4.24 3.27
N ASP A 65 -13.50 -2.98 3.16
CA ASP A 65 -12.53 -2.56 2.15
C ASP A 65 -11.21 -3.31 2.38
N GLY A 66 -10.35 -3.42 1.34
CA GLY A 66 -9.10 -4.14 1.44
C GLY A 66 -8.05 -3.69 0.42
N ILE A 67 -6.84 -4.19 0.61
CA ILE A 67 -5.69 -3.87 -0.23
C ILE A 67 -5.21 -5.16 -0.91
N ILE A 68 -5.07 -5.12 -2.22
CA ILE A 68 -4.44 -6.16 -3.02
C ILE A 68 -2.99 -5.76 -3.24
N GLN A 69 -2.07 -6.62 -2.83
CA GLN A 69 -0.64 -6.41 -2.99
C GLN A 69 -0.05 -7.30 -4.09
N VAL A 70 0.98 -6.78 -4.75
CA VAL A 70 1.75 -7.53 -5.75
C VAL A 70 3.23 -7.32 -5.45
N SER A 71 3.91 -8.38 -5.00
CA SER A 71 5.35 -8.37 -4.78
C SER A 71 6.13 -8.48 -6.09
N THR A 72 7.42 -8.20 -6.06
CA THR A 72 8.30 -8.35 -7.24
C THR A 72 8.28 -9.77 -7.78
N GLY A 73 8.35 -10.78 -6.90
CA GLY A 73 8.30 -12.19 -7.27
C GLY A 73 6.93 -12.60 -7.78
N GLY A 74 5.85 -12.16 -7.13
CA GLY A 74 4.48 -12.40 -7.58
C GLY A 74 4.18 -11.80 -8.95
N ALA A 75 4.69 -10.60 -9.21
CA ALA A 75 4.57 -9.94 -10.51
C ALA A 75 5.35 -10.69 -11.60
N GLU A 76 6.60 -11.05 -11.35
CA GLU A 76 7.40 -11.84 -12.30
C GLU A 76 6.72 -13.17 -12.63
N TYR A 77 6.22 -13.88 -11.60
CA TYR A 77 5.50 -15.14 -11.78
C TYR A 77 4.25 -14.95 -12.65
N ALA A 78 3.46 -13.90 -12.39
CA ALA A 78 2.23 -13.62 -13.12
C ALA A 78 2.46 -13.28 -14.60
N SER A 79 3.66 -12.82 -14.99
CA SER A 79 4.02 -12.58 -16.39
C SER A 79 4.25 -13.87 -17.19
N GLY A 80 4.44 -14.98 -16.49
CA GLY A 80 4.68 -16.30 -17.07
C GLY A 80 6.16 -16.64 -17.26
N ALA A 81 6.45 -17.94 -17.29
CA ALA A 81 7.79 -18.49 -17.27
C ALA A 81 8.70 -18.09 -18.44
N SER A 82 8.12 -17.71 -19.58
CA SER A 82 8.86 -17.29 -20.77
C SER A 82 9.09 -15.78 -20.85
N VAL A 83 8.27 -14.97 -20.16
CA VAL A 83 8.35 -13.51 -20.17
C VAL A 83 9.24 -13.02 -19.04
N LYS A 84 8.97 -13.43 -17.80
CA LYS A 84 9.73 -13.09 -16.58
C LYS A 84 9.96 -11.57 -16.43
N ASP A 85 8.88 -10.80 -16.59
CA ASP A 85 8.91 -9.35 -16.49
C ASP A 85 7.94 -8.86 -15.42
N MET A 86 8.48 -8.25 -14.37
CA MET A 86 7.72 -7.79 -13.21
C MET A 86 6.67 -6.72 -13.60
N VAL A 87 7.01 -5.80 -14.51
CA VAL A 87 6.09 -4.73 -14.92
C VAL A 87 4.90 -5.32 -15.68
N THR A 88 5.16 -6.22 -16.62
CA THR A 88 4.11 -6.90 -17.41
C THR A 88 3.15 -7.64 -16.50
N GLY A 89 3.67 -8.40 -15.52
CA GLY A 89 2.81 -9.16 -14.61
C GLY A 89 1.99 -8.25 -13.69
N ALA A 90 2.61 -7.22 -13.13
CA ALA A 90 1.92 -6.25 -12.28
C ALA A 90 0.80 -5.51 -13.04
N VAL A 91 1.07 -5.05 -14.26
CA VAL A 91 0.07 -4.40 -15.12
C VAL A 91 -1.08 -5.36 -15.43
N ALA A 92 -0.79 -6.60 -15.80
CA ALA A 92 -1.81 -7.61 -16.11
C ALA A 92 -2.72 -7.87 -14.89
N LEU A 93 -2.16 -8.03 -13.69
CA LEU A 93 -2.93 -8.24 -12.48
C LEU A 93 -3.75 -7.00 -12.08
N ALA A 94 -3.18 -5.81 -12.21
CA ALA A 94 -3.87 -4.56 -11.91
C ALA A 94 -5.06 -4.31 -12.86
N GLU A 95 -4.90 -4.54 -14.15
CA GLU A 95 -5.99 -4.40 -15.14
C GLU A 95 -7.07 -5.49 -14.94
N PHE A 96 -6.67 -6.71 -14.61
CA PHE A 96 -7.60 -7.76 -14.24
C PHE A 96 -8.42 -7.38 -12.99
N ALA A 97 -7.75 -6.84 -11.94
CA ALA A 97 -8.43 -6.35 -10.74
C ALA A 97 -9.46 -5.26 -11.08
N ARG A 98 -9.12 -4.30 -11.95
CA ARG A 98 -10.02 -3.22 -12.40
C ARG A 98 -11.27 -3.73 -13.09
N VAL A 99 -11.18 -4.85 -13.78
CA VAL A 99 -12.34 -5.48 -14.45
C VAL A 99 -13.22 -6.21 -13.43
N VAL A 100 -12.62 -7.04 -12.58
CA VAL A 100 -13.34 -7.95 -11.69
C VAL A 100 -13.93 -7.22 -10.48
N ALA A 101 -13.20 -6.30 -9.88
CA ALA A 101 -13.63 -5.60 -8.66
C ALA A 101 -14.96 -4.84 -8.84
N LYS A 102 -15.33 -4.47 -10.07
CA LYS A 102 -16.62 -3.81 -10.40
C LYS A 102 -17.86 -4.58 -9.92
N HIS A 103 -17.72 -5.85 -9.67
CA HIS A 103 -18.81 -6.73 -9.27
C HIS A 103 -18.93 -6.92 -7.75
N TYR A 104 -18.05 -6.27 -6.97
CA TYR A 104 -18.01 -6.39 -5.52
C TYR A 104 -18.35 -5.07 -4.82
N PRO A 105 -19.06 -5.10 -3.68
CA PRO A 105 -19.58 -3.91 -3.01
C PRO A 105 -18.58 -3.24 -2.04
N VAL A 106 -17.26 -3.44 -2.24
CA VAL A 106 -16.19 -2.94 -1.38
C VAL A 106 -15.16 -2.15 -2.20
N ASN A 107 -14.43 -1.24 -1.57
CA ASN A 107 -13.33 -0.55 -2.21
C ASN A 107 -12.06 -1.41 -2.14
N ILE A 108 -11.36 -1.52 -3.25
CA ILE A 108 -10.11 -2.26 -3.36
C ILE A 108 -9.01 -1.27 -3.72
N ALA A 109 -7.97 -1.20 -2.92
CA ALA A 109 -6.74 -0.49 -3.30
C ALA A 109 -5.73 -1.47 -3.89
N LEU A 110 -4.93 -0.99 -4.84
CA LEU A 110 -3.84 -1.74 -5.46
C LEU A 110 -2.51 -1.20 -4.96
N HIS A 111 -1.67 -2.06 -4.47
CA HIS A 111 -0.38 -1.77 -3.88
C HIS A 111 0.72 -2.66 -4.44
N THR A 112 1.94 -2.15 -4.60
CA THR A 112 3.12 -2.98 -4.83
C THR A 112 3.88 -3.16 -3.54
N ASP A 113 4.15 -4.42 -3.23
CA ASP A 113 4.84 -4.84 -2.01
C ASP A 113 6.36 -4.79 -2.21
N HIS A 114 7.10 -4.85 -1.16
CA HIS A 114 8.57 -4.72 -1.05
C HIS A 114 9.36 -4.60 -2.35
N CYS A 115 9.89 -3.42 -2.64
CA CYS A 115 10.77 -3.20 -3.78
C CYS A 115 12.12 -2.67 -3.30
N GLN A 116 13.13 -3.51 -3.35
CA GLN A 116 14.50 -3.17 -2.99
C GLN A 116 15.18 -2.30 -4.05
N LYS A 117 16.26 -1.64 -3.67
CA LYS A 117 17.01 -0.68 -4.50
C LYS A 117 17.35 -1.23 -5.89
N GLU A 118 17.81 -2.47 -5.97
CA GLU A 118 18.24 -3.11 -7.22
C GLU A 118 17.10 -3.37 -8.21
N LYS A 119 15.86 -3.36 -7.70
CA LYS A 119 14.65 -3.62 -8.47
C LYS A 119 13.87 -2.35 -8.81
N LEU A 120 14.19 -1.19 -8.24
CA LEU A 120 13.47 0.06 -8.47
C LEU A 120 13.29 0.39 -9.95
N ASP A 121 14.37 0.35 -10.73
CA ASP A 121 14.36 0.68 -12.15
C ASP A 121 13.64 -0.37 -13.02
N LYS A 122 13.44 -1.58 -12.48
CA LYS A 122 12.79 -2.69 -13.18
C LYS A 122 11.35 -2.91 -12.73
N TYR A 123 10.89 -2.22 -11.67
CA TYR A 123 9.58 -2.46 -11.10
C TYR A 123 8.84 -1.17 -10.74
N VAL A 124 9.18 -0.51 -9.63
CA VAL A 124 8.42 0.64 -9.13
C VAL A 124 8.55 1.84 -10.05
N ASN A 125 9.73 2.16 -10.53
CA ASN A 125 9.96 3.32 -11.39
C ASN A 125 9.14 3.29 -12.70
N PRO A 126 9.07 2.17 -13.46
CA PRO A 126 8.19 2.05 -14.61
C PRO A 126 6.70 2.12 -14.25
N LEU A 127 6.28 1.52 -13.12
CA LEU A 127 4.88 1.51 -12.70
C LEU A 127 4.40 2.92 -12.28
N ILE A 128 5.25 3.72 -11.64
CA ILE A 128 4.98 5.14 -11.39
C ILE A 128 4.83 5.90 -12.72
N ALA A 129 5.70 5.66 -13.69
CA ALA A 129 5.61 6.31 -15.00
C ALA A 129 4.32 5.96 -15.75
N ILE A 130 3.87 4.70 -15.69
CA ILE A 130 2.59 4.26 -16.24
C ILE A 130 1.43 4.97 -15.54
N SER A 131 1.47 5.05 -14.20
CA SER A 131 0.46 5.75 -13.41
C SER A 131 0.43 7.25 -13.72
N GLN A 132 1.60 7.90 -13.84
CA GLN A 132 1.67 9.31 -14.24
C GLN A 132 1.05 9.55 -15.61
N ALA A 133 1.37 8.71 -16.59
CA ALA A 133 0.79 8.82 -17.93
C ALA A 133 -0.75 8.64 -17.94
N ARG A 134 -1.31 7.85 -17.01
CA ARG A 134 -2.77 7.73 -16.82
C ARG A 134 -3.33 9.04 -16.23
N VAL A 135 -2.70 9.54 -15.17
CA VAL A 135 -3.12 10.80 -14.51
C VAL A 135 -3.07 11.98 -15.49
N ASP A 136 -2.07 12.06 -16.36
CA ASP A 136 -1.94 13.09 -17.39
C ASP A 136 -3.08 13.05 -18.42
N ARG A 137 -3.74 11.89 -18.58
CA ARG A 137 -4.94 11.72 -19.41
C ARG A 137 -6.25 11.91 -18.63
N GLY A 138 -6.19 12.26 -17.34
CA GLY A 138 -7.36 12.41 -16.48
C GLY A 138 -7.94 11.08 -15.97
N GLU A 139 -7.16 10.01 -16.01
CA GLU A 139 -7.51 8.70 -15.44
C GLU A 139 -6.93 8.56 -14.03
N ASP A 140 -7.45 7.60 -13.26
CA ASP A 140 -6.83 7.20 -12.00
C ASP A 140 -5.49 6.46 -12.24
N PRO A 141 -4.53 6.57 -11.31
CA PRO A 141 -3.28 5.84 -11.40
C PRO A 141 -3.51 4.33 -11.50
N LEU A 142 -2.57 3.58 -12.06
CA LEU A 142 -2.68 2.12 -12.19
C LEU A 142 -2.67 1.44 -10.82
N PHE A 143 -1.75 1.83 -9.96
CA PHE A 143 -1.64 1.44 -8.55
C PHE A 143 -1.94 2.64 -7.66
N ASN A 144 -2.50 2.40 -6.47
CA ASN A 144 -2.78 3.44 -5.48
C ASN A 144 -1.55 3.80 -4.65
N SER A 145 -0.65 2.84 -4.46
CA SER A 145 0.57 3.01 -3.65
C SER A 145 1.66 2.04 -4.06
N HIS A 146 2.88 2.37 -3.65
CA HIS A 146 4.08 1.55 -3.85
C HIS A 146 4.88 1.51 -2.56
N MET A 147 5.46 0.35 -2.22
CA MET A 147 6.41 0.23 -1.12
C MET A 147 7.85 0.30 -1.63
N TRP A 148 8.62 1.21 -1.05
CA TRP A 148 10.05 1.27 -1.12
C TRP A 148 10.64 0.54 0.09
N ASP A 149 11.32 -0.56 -0.15
CA ASP A 149 12.04 -1.33 0.87
C ASP A 149 13.46 -0.80 0.99
N GLY A 150 13.65 0.08 1.97
CA GLY A 150 14.95 0.67 2.31
C GLY A 150 15.70 -0.09 3.41
N SER A 151 15.23 -1.26 3.84
CA SER A 151 15.78 -2.01 4.98
C SER A 151 17.26 -2.43 4.80
N ALA A 152 17.69 -2.63 3.56
CA ALA A 152 19.05 -3.07 3.22
C ALA A 152 20.07 -1.92 3.05
N VAL A 153 19.63 -0.64 3.11
CA VAL A 153 20.52 0.50 2.93
C VAL A 153 20.60 1.37 4.21
N PRO A 154 21.66 2.18 4.39
CA PRO A 154 21.72 3.11 5.51
C PRO A 154 20.53 4.08 5.52
N VAL A 155 20.06 4.49 6.70
CA VAL A 155 18.87 5.32 6.86
C VAL A 155 18.91 6.63 6.05
N GLU A 156 20.05 7.26 5.93
CA GLU A 156 20.20 8.50 5.15
C GLU A 156 20.00 8.26 3.65
N GLU A 157 20.54 7.16 3.14
CA GLU A 157 20.33 6.76 1.74
C GLU A 157 18.89 6.32 1.50
N ASN A 158 18.30 5.58 2.44
CA ASN A 158 16.90 5.20 2.41
C ASN A 158 15.99 6.43 2.26
N LEU A 159 16.17 7.42 3.14
CA LEU A 159 15.34 8.63 3.15
C LEU A 159 15.59 9.53 1.94
N GLN A 160 16.80 9.58 1.41
CA GLN A 160 17.08 10.29 0.15
C GLN A 160 16.30 9.66 -1.02
N ILE A 161 16.36 8.35 -1.17
CA ILE A 161 15.60 7.63 -2.20
C ILE A 161 14.09 7.81 -1.98
N ALA A 162 13.63 7.72 -0.73
CA ALA A 162 12.23 7.93 -0.39
C ALA A 162 11.74 9.34 -0.77
N GLU A 163 12.53 10.40 -0.56
CA GLU A 163 12.16 11.77 -0.95
C GLU A 163 12.05 11.92 -2.48
N GLU A 164 12.95 11.32 -3.23
CA GLU A 164 12.88 11.28 -4.70
C GLU A 164 11.63 10.55 -5.19
N LEU A 165 11.35 9.37 -4.63
CA LEU A 165 10.16 8.59 -4.95
C LEU A 165 8.88 9.31 -4.54
N LEU A 166 8.83 9.93 -3.35
CA LEU A 166 7.69 10.69 -2.86
C LEU A 166 7.34 11.84 -3.81
N THR A 167 8.34 12.53 -4.33
CA THR A 167 8.13 13.59 -5.33
C THR A 167 7.43 13.06 -6.59
N ARG A 168 7.76 11.86 -7.02
CA ARG A 168 7.20 11.23 -8.23
C ARG A 168 5.83 10.61 -7.97
N THR A 169 5.67 9.88 -6.87
CA THR A 169 4.38 9.28 -6.48
C THR A 169 3.33 10.34 -6.20
N SER A 170 3.72 11.47 -5.58
CA SER A 170 2.83 12.61 -5.35
C SER A 170 2.27 13.17 -6.66
N LYS A 171 3.09 13.36 -7.70
CA LYS A 171 2.64 13.79 -9.02
C LYS A 171 1.69 12.79 -9.67
N ALA A 172 1.95 11.49 -9.49
CA ALA A 172 1.12 10.40 -9.97
C ALA A 172 -0.11 10.14 -9.08
N LYS A 173 -0.39 10.98 -8.07
CA LYS A 173 -1.48 10.84 -7.10
C LYS A 173 -1.47 9.50 -6.35
N GLN A 174 -0.29 9.01 -6.03
CA GLN A 174 -0.07 7.75 -5.32
C GLN A 174 0.48 8.01 -3.93
N ILE A 175 0.29 7.05 -3.01
CA ILE A 175 0.91 7.04 -1.69
C ILE A 175 2.21 6.26 -1.78
N LEU A 176 3.27 6.75 -1.14
CA LEU A 176 4.52 6.00 -0.97
C LEU A 176 4.51 5.32 0.40
N GLU A 177 4.72 4.01 0.44
CA GLU A 177 5.10 3.30 1.66
C GLU A 177 6.61 3.22 1.74
N ILE A 178 7.16 3.48 2.92
CA ILE A 178 8.59 3.40 3.18
C ILE A 178 8.86 2.46 4.35
N GLU A 179 9.85 1.60 4.24
CA GLU A 179 10.32 0.78 5.34
C GLU A 179 11.49 1.44 6.05
N VAL A 180 11.33 1.66 7.36
CA VAL A 180 12.34 2.24 8.23
C VAL A 180 12.61 1.31 9.38
N GLY A 181 13.72 0.62 9.32
CA GLY A 181 14.09 -0.53 10.15
C GLY A 181 14.36 -1.73 9.25
N ALA A 182 14.43 -2.91 9.81
CA ALA A 182 14.65 -4.14 9.07
C ALA A 182 13.61 -5.19 9.46
N VAL A 183 13.11 -5.95 8.49
CA VAL A 183 12.34 -7.16 8.71
C VAL A 183 13.26 -8.36 8.49
N GLY A 184 13.31 -9.26 9.47
CA GLY A 184 14.10 -10.51 9.37
C GLY A 184 13.33 -11.60 8.62
N GLY A 185 13.97 -12.76 8.43
CA GLY A 185 13.35 -13.90 7.76
C GLY A 185 13.60 -13.93 6.25
N GLU A 186 12.73 -14.59 5.49
CA GLU A 186 12.90 -14.76 4.04
C GLU A 186 11.62 -14.43 3.30
N GLU A 187 11.73 -13.54 2.28
CA GLU A 187 10.68 -13.21 1.34
C GLU A 187 11.26 -12.97 -0.06
N ASP A 188 10.62 -13.53 -1.08
CA ASP A 188 11.02 -13.42 -2.49
C ASP A 188 12.51 -13.68 -2.76
N GLY A 189 13.12 -14.61 -1.96
CA GLY A 189 14.52 -14.99 -2.05
C GLY A 189 15.50 -14.04 -1.36
N VAL A 190 15.01 -13.08 -0.59
CA VAL A 190 15.79 -12.17 0.24
C VAL A 190 15.76 -12.65 1.69
N VAL A 191 16.95 -12.78 2.30
CA VAL A 191 17.11 -13.24 3.68
C VAL A 191 17.55 -12.10 4.57
N GLY A 192 16.69 -11.73 5.54
CA GLY A 192 16.98 -10.75 6.58
C GLY A 192 17.49 -11.40 7.87
N GLU A 193 18.48 -10.78 8.52
CA GLU A 193 19.00 -11.25 9.80
C GLU A 193 18.00 -10.99 10.95
N ILE A 194 18.00 -11.89 11.94
CA ILE A 194 17.24 -11.72 13.19
C ILE A 194 18.18 -11.11 14.23
N ASN A 195 18.12 -9.79 14.41
CA ASN A 195 18.93 -9.04 15.35
C ASN A 195 18.16 -7.79 15.87
N ASP A 196 18.82 -6.91 16.63
CA ASP A 196 18.20 -5.72 17.21
C ASP A 196 17.69 -4.69 16.17
N LYS A 197 18.12 -4.79 14.90
CA LYS A 197 17.60 -3.95 13.82
C LYS A 197 16.15 -4.26 13.44
N LEU A 198 15.58 -5.34 13.97
CA LEU A 198 14.14 -5.64 13.85
C LEU A 198 13.22 -4.65 14.59
N TYR A 199 13.78 -3.65 15.24
CA TYR A 199 13.03 -2.63 15.97
C TYR A 199 13.43 -1.25 15.47
N SER A 200 12.48 -0.54 14.88
CA SER A 200 12.65 0.89 14.57
C SER A 200 12.84 1.69 15.84
N THR A 201 13.55 2.80 15.78
CA THR A 201 13.89 3.66 16.88
C THR A 201 13.14 5.00 16.81
N ILE A 202 13.11 5.74 17.93
CA ILE A 202 12.61 7.12 17.96
C ILE A 202 13.41 8.00 16.98
N GLU A 203 14.72 7.77 16.87
CA GLU A 203 15.59 8.50 15.94
C GLU A 203 15.19 8.27 14.48
N ASP A 204 14.87 7.03 14.11
CA ASP A 204 14.37 6.69 12.77
C ASP A 204 13.09 7.45 12.45
N GLY A 205 12.12 7.46 13.37
CA GLY A 205 10.88 8.21 13.20
C GLY A 205 11.09 9.72 13.08
N MET A 206 11.96 10.28 13.93
CA MET A 206 12.32 11.70 13.89
C MET A 206 12.99 12.07 12.58
N ARG A 207 13.93 11.25 12.12
CA ARG A 207 14.66 11.49 10.90
C ARG A 207 13.77 11.39 9.67
N THR A 208 12.84 10.43 9.67
CA THR A 208 11.82 10.31 8.63
C THR A 208 11.01 11.59 8.48
N LEU A 209 10.49 12.14 9.58
CA LEU A 209 9.72 13.39 9.57
C LEU A 209 10.58 14.62 9.19
N GLU A 210 11.84 14.66 9.55
CA GLU A 210 12.76 15.74 9.15
C GLU A 210 12.95 15.78 7.63
N VAL A 211 13.06 14.61 6.99
CA VAL A 211 13.29 14.52 5.55
C VAL A 211 12.00 14.62 4.75
N LEU A 212 10.96 13.85 5.13
CA LEU A 212 9.75 13.72 4.32
C LEU A 212 8.63 14.69 4.74
N GLY A 213 8.72 15.28 5.92
CA GLY A 213 7.71 16.21 6.43
C GLY A 213 6.48 15.52 6.99
N LEU A 214 5.43 16.31 7.26
CA LEU A 214 4.15 15.84 7.82
C LEU A 214 3.09 15.56 6.74
N GLY A 215 3.51 15.39 5.49
CA GLY A 215 2.62 15.16 4.35
C GLY A 215 2.56 16.32 3.35
N GLU A 216 3.21 17.45 3.62
CA GLU A 216 3.25 18.62 2.73
C GLU A 216 4.02 18.36 1.43
N LYS A 217 4.95 17.41 1.42
CA LYS A 217 5.69 16.98 0.24
C LYS A 217 4.96 15.92 -0.58
N GLY A 218 3.98 15.26 0.01
CA GLY A 218 3.21 14.16 -0.58
C GLY A 218 2.69 13.20 0.47
N ALA A 219 1.74 12.36 0.08
CA ALA A 219 1.20 11.35 0.97
C ALA A 219 2.15 10.15 1.08
N TYR A 220 2.49 9.77 2.30
CA TYR A 220 3.28 8.57 2.57
C TYR A 220 2.80 7.85 3.84
N ILE A 221 3.15 6.59 3.96
CA ILE A 221 2.99 5.75 5.15
C ILE A 221 4.33 5.13 5.52
N THR A 222 4.49 4.79 6.79
CA THR A 222 5.75 4.31 7.34
C THR A 222 5.58 2.90 7.89
N ALA A 223 6.25 1.93 7.30
CA ALA A 223 6.38 0.59 7.85
C ALA A 223 7.49 0.60 8.91
N LEU A 224 7.11 0.88 10.14
CA LEU A 224 8.00 0.80 11.30
C LEU A 224 8.04 -0.63 11.81
N THR A 225 9.25 -1.16 12.02
CA THR A 225 9.45 -2.53 12.47
C THR A 225 9.40 -2.65 13.99
N PHE A 226 8.78 -3.72 14.49
CA PHE A 226 8.59 -3.97 15.92
C PHE A 226 8.86 -5.43 16.31
N GLY A 227 9.80 -6.08 15.59
CA GLY A 227 10.24 -7.47 15.82
C GLY A 227 9.56 -8.51 14.94
N ASN A 228 8.85 -8.08 13.89
CA ASN A 228 8.25 -8.95 12.89
C ASN A 228 9.32 -9.53 11.95
N VAL A 229 9.02 -10.70 11.40
CA VAL A 229 9.87 -11.41 10.42
C VAL A 229 9.00 -12.00 9.31
N HIS A 230 9.58 -12.13 8.14
CA HIS A 230 8.97 -12.85 7.03
C HIS A 230 9.10 -14.38 7.19
N GLY A 231 8.25 -15.13 6.51
CA GLY A 231 8.32 -16.59 6.44
C GLY A 231 7.78 -17.29 7.68
N VAL A 232 8.39 -18.43 8.03
CA VAL A 232 7.88 -19.32 9.08
C VAL A 232 8.39 -18.90 10.46
N TYR A 233 7.47 -18.55 11.33
CA TYR A 233 7.76 -18.30 12.74
C TYR A 233 8.17 -19.60 13.45
N LYS A 234 9.32 -19.57 14.11
CA LYS A 234 9.77 -20.67 14.99
C LYS A 234 9.65 -20.22 16.45
N PRO A 235 9.26 -21.13 17.38
CA PRO A 235 9.18 -20.77 18.79
C PRO A 235 10.50 -20.18 19.28
N GLY A 236 10.44 -19.00 19.92
CA GLY A 236 11.56 -18.33 20.57
C GLY A 236 12.43 -17.42 19.67
N ASN A 237 12.17 -17.36 18.35
CA ASN A 237 12.94 -16.50 17.45
C ASN A 237 12.28 -15.16 17.11
N VAL A 238 11.04 -14.94 17.55
CA VAL A 238 10.29 -13.71 17.29
C VAL A 238 9.78 -13.12 18.60
N GLN A 239 10.07 -11.85 18.83
CA GLN A 239 9.56 -11.06 19.95
C GLN A 239 8.90 -9.82 19.42
N LEU A 240 7.56 -9.85 19.27
CA LEU A 240 6.80 -8.68 18.86
C LEU A 240 6.71 -7.67 20.01
N ARG A 241 7.11 -6.42 19.76
CA ARG A 241 7.06 -5.30 20.69
C ARG A 241 6.26 -4.13 20.12
N PRO A 242 4.94 -4.25 19.94
CA PRO A 242 4.12 -3.21 19.31
C PRO A 242 4.13 -1.89 20.11
N GLY A 243 4.51 -1.90 21.38
CA GLY A 243 4.72 -0.70 22.19
C GLY A 243 5.74 0.28 21.62
N VAL A 244 6.74 -0.21 20.88
CA VAL A 244 7.74 0.60 20.16
C VAL A 244 7.08 1.60 19.22
N LEU A 245 6.03 1.19 18.51
CA LEU A 245 5.29 2.07 17.59
C LEU A 245 4.65 3.25 18.32
N LYS A 246 4.10 2.99 19.51
CA LYS A 246 3.54 4.06 20.35
C LYS A 246 4.61 5.00 20.87
N GLU A 247 5.73 4.48 21.34
CA GLU A 247 6.86 5.28 21.84
C GLU A 247 7.40 6.23 20.77
N ILE A 248 7.56 5.74 19.55
CA ILE A 248 7.99 6.54 18.39
C ILE A 248 6.96 7.62 18.07
N GLN A 249 5.68 7.26 17.99
CA GLN A 249 4.60 8.21 17.69
C GLN A 249 4.49 9.30 18.75
N ASP A 250 4.55 8.94 20.04
CA ASP A 250 4.46 9.88 21.15
C ASP A 250 5.64 10.87 21.15
N ALA A 251 6.87 10.38 20.94
CA ALA A 251 8.06 11.21 20.88
C ALA A 251 8.03 12.18 19.68
N CYS A 252 7.67 11.66 18.50
CA CYS A 252 7.53 12.47 17.29
C CYS A 252 6.39 13.50 17.45
N GLY A 253 5.25 13.09 18.01
CA GLY A 253 4.11 13.95 18.26
C GLY A 253 4.45 15.11 19.21
N ALA A 254 5.20 14.83 20.28
CA ALA A 254 5.66 15.85 21.21
C ALA A 254 6.57 16.89 20.55
N LYS A 255 7.46 16.46 19.62
CA LYS A 255 8.36 17.37 18.91
C LYS A 255 7.62 18.26 17.91
N TYR A 256 6.68 17.70 17.15
CA TYR A 256 6.03 18.40 16.04
C TYR A 256 4.66 18.99 16.40
N GLY A 257 4.14 18.74 17.60
CA GLY A 257 2.85 19.25 18.06
C GLY A 257 1.65 18.62 17.33
N VAL A 258 1.80 17.40 16.82
CA VAL A 258 0.78 16.67 16.03
C VAL A 258 0.55 15.30 16.64
N ASP A 259 -0.71 14.91 16.83
CA ASP A 259 -1.03 13.55 17.27
C ASP A 259 -0.73 12.53 16.15
N LYS A 260 0.06 11.50 16.48
CA LYS A 260 0.46 10.41 15.57
C LYS A 260 0.94 10.95 14.21
N PRO A 261 2.09 11.65 14.15
CA PRO A 261 2.56 12.31 12.93
C PRO A 261 2.99 11.34 11.81
N LEU A 262 3.43 10.13 12.18
CA LEU A 262 3.73 9.07 11.21
C LEU A 262 2.44 8.31 10.86
N ASN A 263 2.23 8.07 9.57
CA ASN A 263 1.08 7.32 9.08
C ASN A 263 1.44 5.87 8.84
#